data_ece29162115bc8661956fc435deb5fd8
#
_entry.id   ece29162115bc8661956fc435deb5fd8
#
_cell.length_a   1.000
_cell.length_b   1.000
_cell.length_c   1.000
_cell.angle_alpha   90.00
_cell.angle_beta   90.00
_cell.angle_gamma   90.00
#
_symmetry.space_group_name_H-M   'P 1'
#
loop_
_entity.id
_entity.type
_entity.pdbx_description
1 polymer ?
#
loop_
_entity_poly.entity_id
_entity_poly.type
_entity_poly.pdbx_seq_one_letter_code
_entity_poly.pdbx_strand_id
1 'polypeptide(L)'
;MEAIDVVEVMLTADVYNETPELDENDLPPEVRKAAWNGEMNIERPIEVTEDFVEEAYGVDADSGEDTDEEEDGDAADTSGGSAWNAVSHLPFTDRDSLDGELRFTVSDLARDWYFENAGAERVERNPVLAYRYGDEFGVDYDEARSNNRPKKTDEEWIQSLVEEVVGDDEEAEETLELVEILAPGEIEQSLDEIVLTDEQKEEVEKVMKAIEYRDYLNQVGLSEIGKLLFVGPPGTGKTSTAKALSGRLDLPFIEVKLSMITSQYLGETAKNVDKVFELAKALSPCILFIDEFDSIAKTRESDEHAALKRAVNTLLKSIDEISLVRDSVLLIGATNHPQLLDRAVWRRFDEIVEFPAPDEEMRADIFEIITHGIEIEDFDPDELADKTEGLTGSDLRLVLREAVLNALTGDRTELTQQDLVDAVENFEKRKNLKEVDMMEEDSPIAGESDGHDHDHSQSAD
;
A
#
# COMPACT_ATOMS: atom_id res chain seq x y z
N MET A 1 23.90 -3.60 -13.79
CA MET A 1 24.38 -4.32 -12.60
C MET A 1 25.88 -4.09 -12.45
N GLU A 2 26.32 -3.69 -11.27
CA GLU A 2 27.74 -3.45 -10.97
C GLU A 2 28.40 -4.68 -10.33
N ALA A 3 29.73 -4.82 -10.47
CA ALA A 3 30.45 -5.94 -9.87
C ALA A 3 30.29 -6.03 -8.35
N ILE A 4 30.14 -4.88 -7.69
CA ILE A 4 29.97 -4.82 -6.24
C ILE A 4 28.63 -5.41 -5.79
N ASP A 5 27.58 -5.27 -6.58
CA ASP A 5 26.25 -5.82 -6.28
C ASP A 5 26.30 -7.37 -6.29
N VAL A 6 26.93 -7.92 -7.33
CA VAL A 6 27.10 -9.38 -7.47
C VAL A 6 27.95 -9.95 -6.32
N VAL A 7 29.08 -9.30 -6.01
CA VAL A 7 29.96 -9.73 -4.93
C VAL A 7 29.26 -9.64 -3.57
N GLU A 8 28.42 -8.62 -3.36
CA GLU A 8 27.61 -8.48 -2.13
C GLU A 8 26.65 -9.63 -1.94
N VAL A 9 25.88 -9.99 -2.99
CA VAL A 9 24.96 -11.14 -2.93
C VAL A 9 25.71 -12.44 -2.65
N MET A 10 26.82 -12.68 -3.34
CA MET A 10 27.64 -13.88 -3.12
C MET A 10 28.21 -13.95 -1.69
N LEU A 11 28.72 -12.83 -1.14
CA LEU A 11 29.21 -12.77 0.25
C LEU A 11 28.07 -12.95 1.26
N THR A 12 26.90 -12.38 0.98
CA THR A 12 25.71 -12.53 1.82
C THR A 12 25.30 -14.01 1.90
N ALA A 13 25.20 -14.69 0.75
CA ALA A 13 24.87 -16.10 0.70
C ALA A 13 25.92 -16.98 1.42
N ASP A 14 27.22 -16.73 1.19
CA ASP A 14 28.31 -17.45 1.86
C ASP A 14 28.20 -17.33 3.39
N VAL A 15 28.08 -16.10 3.90
CA VAL A 15 27.98 -15.84 5.34
C VAL A 15 26.71 -16.46 5.94
N TYR A 16 25.57 -16.33 5.24
CA TYR A 16 24.29 -16.89 5.68
C TYR A 16 24.34 -18.42 5.73
N ASN A 17 24.92 -19.06 4.73
CA ASN A 17 25.06 -20.50 4.66
C ASN A 17 26.01 -21.07 5.77
N GLU A 18 27.05 -20.31 6.13
CA GLU A 18 28.01 -20.68 7.17
C GLU A 18 27.55 -20.42 8.61
N THR A 19 26.51 -19.57 8.80
CA THR A 19 26.10 -19.01 10.09
C THR A 19 24.67 -19.46 10.45
N PRO A 20 24.52 -20.62 11.16
CA PRO A 20 23.17 -21.12 11.51
C PRO A 20 22.36 -20.24 12.45
N GLU A 21 23.00 -19.30 13.15
CA GLU A 21 22.37 -18.37 14.08
C GLU A 21 21.57 -17.28 13.37
N LEU A 22 21.87 -16.98 12.11
CA LEU A 22 21.12 -16.05 11.29
C LEU A 22 19.81 -16.67 10.81
N ASP A 23 18.75 -15.89 10.73
CA ASP A 23 17.47 -16.31 10.19
C ASP A 23 17.12 -15.56 8.88
N GLU A 24 15.97 -15.83 8.30
CA GLU A 24 15.55 -15.25 7.04
C GLU A 24 15.35 -13.71 7.12
N ASN A 25 15.09 -13.19 8.32
CA ASN A 25 14.93 -11.74 8.53
C ASN A 25 16.29 -11.02 8.55
N ASP A 26 17.40 -11.76 8.61
CA ASP A 26 18.74 -11.17 8.47
C ASP A 26 19.14 -10.97 7.01
N LEU A 27 18.47 -11.67 6.07
CA LEU A 27 18.71 -11.48 4.64
C LEU A 27 18.16 -10.12 4.18
N PRO A 28 18.89 -9.38 3.34
CA PRO A 28 18.33 -8.23 2.63
C PRO A 28 17.10 -8.64 1.84
N PRO A 29 16.06 -7.78 1.70
CA PRO A 29 14.81 -8.12 1.01
C PRO A 29 15.03 -8.67 -0.39
N GLU A 30 15.97 -8.10 -1.15
CA GLU A 30 16.28 -8.48 -2.51
C GLU A 30 16.85 -9.91 -2.58
N VAL A 31 17.77 -10.25 -1.68
CA VAL A 31 18.36 -11.60 -1.60
C VAL A 31 17.34 -12.61 -1.10
N ARG A 32 16.53 -12.21 -0.14
CA ARG A 32 15.47 -13.04 0.42
C ARG A 32 14.42 -13.38 -0.63
N LYS A 33 14.00 -12.39 -1.44
CA LYS A 33 13.06 -12.58 -2.55
C LYS A 33 13.60 -13.60 -3.56
N ALA A 34 14.83 -13.46 -4.02
CA ALA A 34 15.47 -14.40 -4.95
C ALA A 34 15.70 -15.80 -4.35
N ALA A 35 15.88 -15.91 -3.03
CA ALA A 35 16.02 -17.19 -2.34
C ALA A 35 14.69 -17.89 -2.05
N TRP A 36 13.56 -17.24 -2.32
CA TRP A 36 12.23 -17.75 -2.05
C TRP A 36 11.82 -18.78 -3.11
N ASN A 37 11.56 -20.00 -2.68
CA ASN A 37 11.14 -21.11 -3.56
C ASN A 37 9.65 -21.45 -3.47
N GLY A 38 8.83 -20.55 -2.90
CA GLY A 38 7.40 -20.76 -2.68
C GLY A 38 7.08 -21.53 -1.39
N GLU A 39 8.09 -21.91 -0.60
CA GLU A 39 7.90 -22.55 0.71
C GLU A 39 8.02 -21.53 1.85
N MET A 40 7.51 -21.86 3.04
CA MET A 40 7.49 -20.96 4.20
C MET A 40 8.88 -20.62 4.76
N ASN A 41 9.92 -21.37 4.39
CA ASN A 41 11.30 -21.18 4.86
C ASN A 41 12.26 -21.16 3.68
N ILE A 42 13.31 -20.35 3.79
CA ILE A 42 14.41 -20.35 2.83
C ILE A 42 15.34 -21.54 3.14
N GLU A 43 15.49 -22.42 2.16
CA GLU A 43 16.40 -23.57 2.29
C GLU A 43 17.85 -23.14 2.24
N ARG A 44 18.70 -23.88 3.00
CA ARG A 44 20.16 -23.75 2.96
C ARG A 44 20.77 -24.98 2.33
N PRO A 45 21.83 -24.84 1.52
CA PRO A 45 22.52 -23.59 1.16
C PRO A 45 21.78 -22.79 0.09
N ILE A 46 21.88 -21.44 0.14
CA ILE A 46 21.51 -20.57 -0.96
C ILE A 46 22.58 -20.72 -2.04
N GLU A 47 22.19 -21.20 -3.22
CA GLU A 47 23.06 -21.33 -4.40
C GLU A 47 22.91 -20.08 -5.28
N VAL A 48 23.98 -19.32 -5.43
CA VAL A 48 23.96 -18.06 -6.19
C VAL A 48 24.26 -18.35 -7.66
N THR A 49 23.24 -18.31 -8.51
CA THR A 49 23.36 -18.40 -9.97
C THR A 49 23.25 -17.02 -10.63
N GLU A 50 23.47 -16.92 -11.94
CA GLU A 50 23.21 -15.66 -12.67
C GLU A 50 21.75 -15.23 -12.54
N ASP A 51 20.82 -16.17 -12.76
CA ASP A 51 19.37 -15.93 -12.64
C ASP A 51 19.01 -15.45 -11.25
N PHE A 52 19.59 -16.04 -10.20
CA PHE A 52 19.39 -15.61 -8.82
C PHE A 52 19.80 -14.14 -8.59
N VAL A 53 20.94 -13.73 -9.11
CA VAL A 53 21.42 -12.36 -8.95
C VAL A 53 20.57 -11.38 -9.79
N GLU A 54 20.15 -11.78 -10.99
CA GLU A 54 19.28 -10.98 -11.85
C GLU A 54 17.91 -10.78 -11.22
N GLU A 55 17.35 -11.80 -10.60
CA GLU A 55 16.10 -11.74 -9.85
C GLU A 55 16.23 -10.84 -8.61
N ALA A 56 17.33 -10.96 -7.85
CA ALA A 56 17.56 -10.13 -6.67
C ALA A 56 17.59 -8.63 -6.98
N TYR A 57 18.07 -8.24 -8.16
CA TYR A 57 18.17 -6.83 -8.55
C TYR A 57 17.12 -6.38 -9.58
N GLY A 58 16.08 -7.20 -9.84
CA GLY A 58 14.93 -6.81 -10.66
C GLY A 58 15.30 -6.43 -12.10
N VAL A 59 16.22 -7.14 -12.72
CA VAL A 59 16.46 -7.01 -14.16
C VAL A 59 15.36 -7.82 -14.86
N ASP A 60 14.25 -7.18 -15.18
CA ASP A 60 13.14 -7.81 -15.89
C ASP A 60 13.65 -8.50 -17.17
N ALA A 61 13.49 -9.80 -17.22
CA ALA A 61 13.75 -10.61 -18.42
C ALA A 61 12.74 -10.34 -19.57
N ASP A 62 11.80 -9.40 -19.37
CA ASP A 62 10.67 -9.15 -20.29
C ASP A 62 10.84 -7.91 -21.18
N SER A 63 12.07 -7.46 -21.47
CA SER A 63 12.33 -6.46 -22.51
C SER A 63 12.78 -7.04 -23.85
N GLY A 64 12.44 -8.28 -24.13
CA GLY A 64 12.63 -8.97 -25.40
C GLY A 64 11.34 -8.96 -26.22
N GLU A 65 10.99 -7.86 -26.88
CA GLU A 65 10.05 -7.91 -27.99
C GLU A 65 10.63 -8.81 -29.09
N ASP A 66 9.88 -9.87 -29.42
CA ASP A 66 10.07 -10.67 -30.62
C ASP A 66 10.07 -9.76 -31.85
N THR A 67 11.25 -9.43 -32.37
CA THR A 67 11.41 -9.01 -33.75
C THR A 67 12.22 -10.06 -34.49
N ASP A 68 11.48 -10.98 -35.15
CA ASP A 68 12.00 -11.76 -36.26
C ASP A 68 12.48 -10.81 -37.37
N GLU A 69 13.77 -10.55 -37.45
CA GLU A 69 14.44 -10.15 -38.71
C GLU A 69 15.85 -10.73 -38.69
N GLU A 70 16.03 -11.72 -39.56
CA GLU A 70 17.32 -12.22 -39.99
C GLU A 70 18.05 -11.09 -40.79
N GLU A 71 19.23 -10.65 -40.33
CA GLU A 71 20.30 -10.21 -41.26
C GLU A 71 21.67 -10.18 -40.57
N ASP A 72 22.63 -10.76 -41.27
CA ASP A 72 24.04 -10.86 -40.99
C ASP A 72 24.71 -9.49 -40.72
N GLY A 73 25.56 -9.42 -39.70
CA GLY A 73 26.58 -8.34 -39.65
C GLY A 73 26.98 -7.93 -38.25
N ASP A 74 28.18 -8.34 -37.87
CA ASP A 74 29.12 -7.76 -36.91
C ASP A 74 28.64 -6.45 -36.24
N ALA A 75 27.97 -6.53 -35.08
CA ALA A 75 27.68 -5.37 -34.25
C ALA A 75 27.92 -5.73 -32.77
N ALA A 76 28.70 -4.89 -32.13
CA ALA A 76 29.05 -4.98 -30.73
C ALA A 76 27.78 -5.13 -29.85
N ASP A 77 27.78 -6.20 -29.09
CA ASP A 77 26.80 -6.59 -28.08
C ASP A 77 26.56 -5.44 -27.06
N THR A 78 25.41 -4.80 -27.16
CA THR A 78 24.86 -3.91 -26.11
C THR A 78 23.65 -4.55 -25.47
N SER A 79 23.76 -5.82 -25.07
CA SER A 79 22.85 -6.46 -24.15
C SER A 79 23.21 -6.08 -22.72
N GLY A 80 22.23 -5.80 -21.88
CA GLY A 80 22.42 -5.56 -20.43
C GLY A 80 23.30 -6.66 -19.85
N GLY A 81 24.42 -6.28 -19.22
CA GLY A 81 25.47 -7.21 -18.83
C GLY A 81 24.94 -8.21 -17.80
N SER A 82 25.07 -9.52 -18.11
CA SER A 82 24.74 -10.59 -17.16
C SER A 82 25.56 -10.47 -15.88
N ALA A 83 25.08 -11.05 -14.79
CA ALA A 83 25.78 -11.06 -13.50
C ALA A 83 27.21 -11.60 -13.65
N TRP A 84 27.43 -12.65 -14.46
CA TRP A 84 28.74 -13.18 -14.74
C TRP A 84 29.66 -12.17 -15.46
N ASN A 85 29.13 -11.45 -16.42
CA ASN A 85 29.93 -10.43 -17.12
C ASN A 85 30.44 -9.34 -16.19
N ALA A 86 29.65 -8.97 -15.18
CA ALA A 86 30.05 -7.99 -14.18
C ALA A 86 31.26 -8.44 -13.34
N VAL A 87 31.39 -9.73 -13.02
CA VAL A 87 32.41 -10.26 -12.12
C VAL A 87 33.48 -11.14 -12.78
N SER A 88 33.31 -11.57 -14.03
CA SER A 88 34.22 -12.47 -14.74
C SER A 88 35.66 -11.98 -14.85
N HIS A 89 35.90 -10.68 -14.72
CA HIS A 89 37.22 -10.07 -14.73
C HIS A 89 37.91 -10.06 -13.36
N LEU A 90 37.20 -10.41 -12.28
CA LEU A 90 37.73 -10.45 -10.94
C LEU A 90 38.50 -11.78 -10.70
N PRO A 91 39.73 -11.75 -10.17
CA PRO A 91 40.59 -12.92 -10.11
C PRO A 91 40.15 -13.97 -9.04
N PHE A 92 39.14 -13.65 -8.25
CA PHE A 92 38.62 -14.46 -7.16
C PHE A 92 37.22 -15.02 -7.42
N THR A 93 36.63 -14.77 -8.60
CA THR A 93 35.34 -15.32 -9.00
C THR A 93 35.49 -16.44 -10.02
N ASP A 94 34.63 -17.46 -9.93
CA ASP A 94 34.50 -18.55 -10.88
C ASP A 94 33.05 -18.89 -11.09
N ARG A 95 32.76 -19.54 -12.23
CA ARG A 95 31.42 -20.03 -12.56
C ARG A 95 31.47 -21.50 -12.86
N ASP A 96 30.67 -22.29 -12.17
CA ASP A 96 30.55 -23.70 -12.48
C ASP A 96 29.97 -23.92 -13.87
N SER A 97 30.58 -24.79 -14.64
CA SER A 97 30.18 -25.03 -16.04
C SER A 97 28.98 -25.96 -16.18
N LEU A 98 28.51 -26.58 -15.12
CA LEU A 98 27.40 -27.54 -15.13
C LEU A 98 26.08 -26.92 -14.72
N ASP A 99 26.07 -26.14 -13.62
CA ASP A 99 24.90 -25.55 -13.02
C ASP A 99 24.86 -24.02 -13.09
N GLY A 100 25.96 -23.40 -13.56
CA GLY A 100 26.05 -21.93 -13.70
C GLY A 100 26.23 -21.18 -12.37
N GLU A 101 26.47 -21.90 -11.26
CA GLU A 101 26.66 -21.32 -9.94
C GLU A 101 27.93 -20.44 -9.89
N LEU A 102 27.76 -19.24 -9.33
CA LEU A 102 28.85 -18.29 -9.09
C LEU A 102 29.50 -18.60 -7.74
N ARG A 103 30.81 -18.78 -7.74
CA ARG A 103 31.59 -19.16 -6.53
C ARG A 103 32.82 -18.29 -6.37
N PHE A 104 33.25 -18.13 -5.13
CA PHE A 104 34.55 -17.56 -4.85
C PHE A 104 35.64 -18.63 -4.92
N THR A 105 36.67 -18.38 -5.70
CA THR A 105 37.90 -19.22 -5.68
C THR A 105 38.77 -18.93 -4.46
N VAL A 106 38.70 -17.70 -3.92
CA VAL A 106 39.37 -17.24 -2.71
C VAL A 106 38.49 -16.23 -2.00
N SER A 107 37.72 -16.67 -1.01
CA SER A 107 36.76 -15.84 -0.27
C SER A 107 37.44 -14.67 0.48
N ASP A 108 38.66 -14.83 0.98
CA ASP A 108 39.38 -13.73 1.64
C ASP A 108 39.71 -12.58 0.66
N LEU A 109 40.04 -12.87 -0.60
CA LEU A 109 40.26 -11.82 -1.59
C LEU A 109 38.96 -11.11 -2.01
N ALA A 110 37.88 -11.87 -2.10
CA ALA A 110 36.56 -11.29 -2.38
C ALA A 110 36.13 -10.32 -1.28
N ARG A 111 36.29 -10.74 -0.01
CA ARG A 111 36.05 -9.90 1.16
C ARG A 111 36.90 -8.63 1.13
N ASP A 112 38.22 -8.76 0.97
CA ASP A 112 39.14 -7.62 0.99
C ASP A 112 38.81 -6.63 -0.16
N TRP A 113 38.49 -7.16 -1.35
CA TRP A 113 38.04 -6.36 -2.48
C TRP A 113 36.71 -5.63 -2.17
N TYR A 114 35.73 -6.34 -1.56
CA TYR A 114 34.46 -5.73 -1.17
C TYR A 114 34.68 -4.60 -0.17
N PHE A 115 35.55 -4.77 0.82
CA PHE A 115 35.88 -3.75 1.80
C PHE A 115 36.55 -2.51 1.20
N GLU A 116 37.33 -2.68 0.16
CA GLU A 116 37.97 -1.55 -0.56
C GLU A 116 36.97 -0.76 -1.41
N ASN A 117 35.86 -1.36 -1.84
CA ASN A 117 34.92 -0.78 -2.79
C ASN A 117 33.53 -0.46 -2.18
N ALA A 118 33.11 -1.17 -1.12
CA ALA A 118 31.85 -0.94 -0.40
C ALA A 118 32.02 0.13 0.68
N GLY A 119 31.03 1.01 0.81
CA GLY A 119 30.93 1.92 1.97
C GLY A 119 30.21 1.26 3.15
N ALA A 120 30.33 1.85 4.34
CA ALA A 120 29.61 1.42 5.54
C ALA A 120 28.09 1.35 5.31
N GLU A 121 27.54 2.23 4.52
CA GLU A 121 26.12 2.32 4.19
C GLU A 121 25.56 1.02 3.58
N ARG A 122 26.35 0.30 2.77
CA ARG A 122 25.92 -1.00 2.22
C ARG A 122 25.84 -2.07 3.33
N VAL A 123 26.79 -2.07 4.25
CA VAL A 123 26.82 -3.01 5.37
C VAL A 123 25.70 -2.71 6.37
N GLU A 124 25.36 -1.44 6.59
CA GLU A 124 24.21 -1.01 7.41
C GLU A 124 22.86 -1.54 6.89
N ARG A 125 22.74 -1.76 5.59
CA ARG A 125 21.54 -2.31 4.93
C ARG A 125 21.56 -3.83 4.79
N ASN A 126 22.63 -4.48 5.23
CA ASN A 126 22.80 -5.92 5.07
C ASN A 126 23.16 -6.56 6.42
N PRO A 127 22.17 -7.00 7.21
CA PRO A 127 22.40 -7.56 8.54
C PRO A 127 23.32 -8.77 8.53
N VAL A 128 23.28 -9.61 7.48
CA VAL A 128 24.18 -10.78 7.35
C VAL A 128 25.64 -10.34 7.30
N LEU A 129 25.94 -9.32 6.50
CA LEU A 129 27.29 -8.76 6.42
C LEU A 129 27.64 -7.95 7.67
N ALA A 130 26.70 -7.24 8.27
CA ALA A 130 26.90 -6.55 9.54
C ALA A 130 27.20 -7.53 10.68
N TYR A 131 26.54 -8.69 10.75
CA TYR A 131 26.85 -9.76 11.72
C TYR A 131 28.30 -10.23 11.64
N ARG A 132 28.81 -10.43 10.44
CA ARG A 132 30.14 -10.99 10.22
C ARG A 132 31.24 -9.94 10.21
N TYR A 133 30.97 -8.74 9.67
CA TYR A 133 31.96 -7.74 9.33
C TYR A 133 31.67 -6.35 9.92
N GLY A 134 30.60 -6.20 10.71
CA GLY A 134 30.17 -4.91 11.24
C GLY A 134 31.25 -4.18 12.02
N ASP A 135 32.04 -4.89 12.83
CA ASP A 135 33.15 -4.34 13.58
C ASP A 135 34.20 -3.60 12.71
N GLU A 136 34.42 -4.07 11.47
CA GLU A 136 35.39 -3.48 10.53
C GLU A 136 34.88 -2.18 9.91
N PHE A 137 33.57 -2.03 9.78
CA PHE A 137 32.89 -0.85 9.23
C PHE A 137 32.35 0.10 10.31
N GLY A 138 32.40 -0.31 11.58
CA GLY A 138 31.78 0.44 12.67
C GLY A 138 30.24 0.37 12.64
N VAL A 139 29.66 -0.70 12.08
CA VAL A 139 28.24 -0.97 11.95
C VAL A 139 27.81 -1.93 13.05
N ASP A 140 26.75 -1.61 13.76
CA ASP A 140 26.17 -2.48 14.77
C ASP A 140 25.16 -3.45 14.12
N TYR A 141 25.27 -4.74 14.42
CA TYR A 141 24.40 -5.76 13.86
C TYR A 141 22.94 -5.59 14.28
N ASP A 142 22.69 -5.29 15.56
CA ASP A 142 21.34 -5.18 16.06
C ASP A 142 20.63 -3.95 15.43
N GLU A 143 21.40 -2.88 15.16
CA GLU A 143 20.90 -1.72 14.43
C GLU A 143 20.61 -2.05 12.96
N ALA A 144 21.54 -2.72 12.26
CA ALA A 144 21.34 -3.16 10.88
C ALA A 144 20.11 -4.08 10.75
N ARG A 145 19.96 -5.03 11.68
CA ARG A 145 18.81 -5.93 11.72
C ARG A 145 17.50 -5.21 11.99
N SER A 146 17.50 -4.22 12.88
CA SER A 146 16.29 -3.45 13.20
C SER A 146 15.81 -2.58 12.02
N ASN A 147 16.74 -2.16 11.16
CA ASN A 147 16.46 -1.37 9.97
C ASN A 147 16.09 -2.24 8.75
N ASN A 148 16.34 -3.55 8.82
CA ASN A 148 15.99 -4.48 7.75
C ASN A 148 14.50 -4.83 7.80
N ARG A 149 13.85 -4.86 6.64
CA ARG A 149 12.43 -5.23 6.57
C ARG A 149 12.26 -6.71 6.91
N PRO A 150 11.34 -7.09 7.82
CA PRO A 150 11.13 -8.48 8.16
C PRO A 150 10.45 -9.24 7.00
N LYS A 151 10.62 -10.57 6.96
CA LYS A 151 10.03 -11.47 5.96
C LYS A 151 8.52 -11.25 5.76
N LYS A 152 7.79 -10.95 6.82
CA LYS A 152 6.34 -10.65 6.75
C LYS A 152 5.97 -9.47 5.85
N THR A 153 6.94 -8.68 5.37
CA THR A 153 6.72 -7.57 4.43
C THR A 153 6.84 -7.99 2.97
N ASP A 154 7.29 -9.22 2.71
CA ASP A 154 7.50 -9.70 1.36
C ASP A 154 6.18 -10.15 0.72
N GLU A 155 5.96 -9.75 -0.51
CA GLU A 155 4.77 -10.09 -1.28
C GLU A 155 4.62 -11.60 -1.46
N GLU A 156 5.70 -12.30 -1.82
CA GLU A 156 5.71 -13.75 -2.03
C GLU A 156 5.34 -14.51 -0.75
N TRP A 157 5.81 -14.05 0.40
CA TRP A 157 5.44 -14.65 1.68
C TRP A 157 3.95 -14.45 1.97
N ILE A 158 3.40 -13.26 1.70
CA ILE A 158 1.96 -12.98 1.87
C ILE A 158 1.15 -13.85 0.92
N GLN A 159 1.56 -13.99 -0.34
CA GLN A 159 0.89 -14.83 -1.32
C GLN A 159 0.89 -16.30 -0.89
N SER A 160 2.02 -16.85 -0.45
CA SER A 160 2.09 -18.24 0.01
C SER A 160 1.22 -18.48 1.26
N LEU A 161 1.15 -17.49 2.16
CA LEU A 161 0.28 -17.57 3.35
C LEU A 161 -1.20 -17.49 2.97
N VAL A 162 -1.55 -16.67 1.99
CA VAL A 162 -2.92 -16.62 1.42
C VAL A 162 -3.27 -17.95 0.77
N GLU A 163 -2.38 -18.55 -0.02
CA GLU A 163 -2.59 -19.85 -0.64
C GLU A 163 -2.75 -20.98 0.41
N GLU A 164 -1.98 -20.93 1.51
CA GLU A 164 -2.13 -21.87 2.61
C GLU A 164 -3.49 -21.74 3.31
N VAL A 165 -3.96 -20.52 3.54
CA VAL A 165 -5.25 -20.24 4.21
C VAL A 165 -6.43 -20.59 3.30
N VAL A 166 -6.32 -20.31 2.01
CA VAL A 166 -7.36 -20.59 1.01
C VAL A 166 -7.37 -22.07 0.63
N GLY A 167 -6.19 -22.69 0.45
CA GLY A 167 -6.07 -24.09 0.03
C GLY A 167 -6.85 -24.37 -1.25
N ASP A 168 -7.43 -25.57 -1.34
CA ASP A 168 -8.30 -26.01 -2.46
C ASP A 168 -9.80 -25.66 -2.22
N ASP A 169 -10.11 -24.72 -1.31
CA ASP A 169 -11.49 -24.37 -0.95
C ASP A 169 -12.04 -23.27 -1.87
N GLU A 170 -12.93 -23.65 -2.81
CA GLU A 170 -13.62 -22.71 -3.71
C GLU A 170 -14.34 -21.57 -2.94
N GLU A 171 -14.84 -21.85 -1.72
CA GLU A 171 -15.47 -20.82 -0.89
C GLU A 171 -14.44 -19.80 -0.33
N ALA A 172 -13.18 -20.18 -0.17
CA ALA A 172 -12.11 -19.28 0.28
C ALA A 172 -11.59 -18.42 -0.88
N GLU A 173 -11.51 -18.93 -2.12
CA GLU A 173 -11.20 -18.13 -3.32
C GLU A 173 -12.22 -17.00 -3.51
N GLU A 174 -13.53 -17.26 -3.30
CA GLU A 174 -14.57 -16.22 -3.35
C GLU A 174 -14.34 -15.11 -2.31
N THR A 175 -13.64 -15.40 -1.19
CA THR A 175 -13.33 -14.41 -0.15
C THR A 175 -12.26 -13.45 -0.60
N LEU A 176 -11.28 -13.88 -1.40
CA LEU A 176 -10.25 -13.01 -1.96
C LEU A 176 -10.82 -11.95 -2.91
N GLU A 177 -11.93 -12.22 -3.59
CA GLU A 177 -12.61 -11.22 -4.42
C GLU A 177 -13.17 -10.04 -3.58
N LEU A 178 -13.39 -10.26 -2.28
CA LEU A 178 -13.98 -9.25 -1.37
C LEU A 178 -12.95 -8.33 -0.74
N VAL A 179 -11.67 -8.68 -0.81
CA VAL A 179 -10.56 -7.96 -0.19
C VAL A 179 -9.50 -7.61 -1.24
N GLU A 180 -8.70 -6.63 -0.91
CA GLU A 180 -7.44 -6.33 -1.58
C GLU A 180 -6.34 -6.45 -0.53
N ILE A 181 -5.34 -7.28 -0.78
CA ILE A 181 -4.25 -7.52 0.15
C ILE A 181 -3.00 -6.90 -0.48
N LEU A 182 -2.37 -6.00 0.26
CA LEU A 182 -1.15 -5.31 -0.16
C LEU A 182 -0.03 -5.63 0.83
N ALA A 183 1.11 -6.01 0.31
CA ALA A 183 2.33 -6.05 1.09
C ALA A 183 2.80 -4.63 1.42
N PRO A 184 3.47 -4.40 2.56
CA PRO A 184 4.03 -3.08 2.89
C PRO A 184 4.94 -2.50 1.81
N GLY A 185 5.65 -3.37 1.06
CA GLY A 185 6.51 -2.97 -0.05
C GLY A 185 5.77 -2.45 -1.28
N GLU A 186 4.51 -2.82 -1.48
CA GLU A 186 3.65 -2.36 -2.58
C GLU A 186 2.99 -1.00 -2.29
N ILE A 187 3.14 -0.50 -1.05
CA ILE A 187 2.52 0.76 -0.64
C ILE A 187 3.48 1.91 -0.94
N GLU A 188 3.13 2.69 -1.96
CA GLU A 188 3.90 3.87 -2.37
C GLU A 188 3.77 5.06 -1.40
N GLN A 189 2.66 5.12 -0.64
CA GLN A 189 2.35 6.25 0.24
C GLN A 189 3.20 6.22 1.50
N SER A 190 3.89 7.34 1.79
CA SER A 190 4.56 7.58 3.08
C SER A 190 3.73 8.50 3.99
N LEU A 191 3.85 8.33 5.31
CA LEU A 191 3.26 9.27 6.28
C LEU A 191 3.84 10.68 6.14
N ASP A 192 5.08 10.81 5.69
CA ASP A 192 5.74 12.09 5.46
C ASP A 192 5.18 12.84 4.23
N GLU A 193 4.45 12.14 3.35
CA GLU A 193 3.76 12.69 2.18
C GLU A 193 2.28 13.00 2.43
N ILE A 194 1.85 12.96 3.69
CA ILE A 194 0.46 13.24 4.09
C ILE A 194 0.46 14.35 5.13
N VAL A 195 -0.28 15.42 4.83
CA VAL A 195 -0.50 16.51 5.79
C VAL A 195 -1.53 16.05 6.81
N LEU A 196 -1.11 15.90 8.05
CA LEU A 196 -1.93 15.50 9.19
C LEU A 196 -1.99 16.63 10.21
N THR A 197 -3.15 16.80 10.85
CA THR A 197 -3.28 17.69 12.02
C THR A 197 -2.48 17.13 13.22
N ASP A 198 -2.21 17.98 14.21
CA ASP A 198 -1.49 17.55 15.41
C ASP A 198 -2.24 16.44 16.15
N GLU A 199 -3.58 16.51 16.21
CA GLU A 199 -4.41 15.47 16.81
C GLU A 199 -4.30 14.13 16.06
N GLN A 200 -4.29 14.17 14.73
CA GLN A 200 -4.10 12.96 13.91
C GLN A 200 -2.71 12.35 14.11
N LYS A 201 -1.66 13.17 14.19
CA LYS A 201 -0.29 12.72 14.48
C LYS A 201 -0.21 12.05 15.85
N GLU A 202 -0.83 12.65 16.88
CA GLU A 202 -0.89 12.06 18.21
C GLU A 202 -1.59 10.69 18.22
N GLU A 203 -2.71 10.54 17.49
CA GLU A 203 -3.42 9.26 17.42
C GLU A 203 -2.61 8.19 16.66
N VAL A 204 -1.97 8.55 15.57
CA VAL A 204 -1.03 7.65 14.85
C VAL A 204 0.11 7.21 15.78
N GLU A 205 0.69 8.13 16.54
CA GLU A 205 1.77 7.81 17.48
C GLU A 205 1.29 6.89 18.62
N LYS A 206 0.09 7.10 19.15
CA LYS A 206 -0.52 6.20 20.16
C LYS A 206 -0.67 4.78 19.63
N VAL A 207 -1.14 4.63 18.37
CA VAL A 207 -1.28 3.33 17.73
C VAL A 207 0.08 2.65 17.57
N MET A 208 1.09 3.37 17.09
CA MET A 208 2.45 2.85 16.97
C MET A 208 2.99 2.38 18.32
N LYS A 209 2.78 3.15 19.38
CA LYS A 209 3.14 2.76 20.75
C LYS A 209 2.36 1.55 21.25
N ALA A 210 1.07 1.45 20.94
CA ALA A 210 0.26 0.28 21.33
C ALA A 210 0.78 -1.02 20.66
N ILE A 211 1.28 -0.95 19.43
CA ILE A 211 1.91 -2.08 18.76
C ILE A 211 3.26 -2.42 19.38
N GLU A 212 4.11 -1.43 19.61
CA GLU A 212 5.42 -1.59 20.23
C GLU A 212 5.33 -2.21 21.63
N TYR A 213 4.37 -1.76 22.47
CA TYR A 213 4.17 -2.21 23.85
C TYR A 213 3.05 -3.23 24.02
N ARG A 214 2.67 -3.96 22.96
CA ARG A 214 1.56 -4.92 22.94
C ARG A 214 1.61 -5.92 24.09
N ASP A 215 2.76 -6.50 24.36
CA ASP A 215 2.94 -7.51 25.41
C ASP A 215 2.71 -6.92 26.81
N TYR A 216 3.13 -5.69 27.04
CA TYR A 216 2.84 -4.98 28.28
C TYR A 216 1.34 -4.69 28.42
N LEU A 217 0.68 -4.24 27.36
CA LEU A 217 -0.77 -4.00 27.37
C LEU A 217 -1.55 -5.28 27.72
N ASN A 218 -1.12 -6.42 27.17
CA ASN A 218 -1.71 -7.71 27.51
C ASN A 218 -1.51 -8.07 29.00
N GLN A 219 -0.31 -7.86 29.54
CA GLN A 219 -0.01 -8.14 30.96
C GLN A 219 -0.84 -7.30 31.93
N VAL A 220 -1.16 -6.05 31.59
CA VAL A 220 -1.98 -5.16 32.42
C VAL A 220 -3.48 -5.31 32.17
N GLY A 221 -3.89 -6.24 31.30
CA GLY A 221 -5.29 -6.56 31.01
C GLY A 221 -5.99 -5.60 30.05
N LEU A 222 -5.24 -4.77 29.31
CA LEU A 222 -5.76 -3.88 28.27
C LEU A 222 -5.74 -4.61 26.91
N SER A 223 -6.53 -5.68 26.78
CA SER A 223 -6.53 -6.55 25.61
C SER A 223 -7.51 -6.13 24.50
N GLU A 224 -8.36 -5.13 24.71
CA GLU A 224 -9.40 -4.72 23.76
C GLU A 224 -9.08 -3.37 23.13
N ILE A 225 -7.85 -3.22 22.59
CA ILE A 225 -7.36 -1.99 21.95
C ILE A 225 -7.05 -2.26 20.49
N GLY A 226 -7.11 -1.21 19.66
CA GLY A 226 -6.67 -1.23 18.27
C GLY A 226 -7.81 -1.21 17.27
N LYS A 227 -8.86 -0.45 17.56
CA LYS A 227 -9.99 -0.20 16.67
C LYS A 227 -10.16 1.30 16.48
N LEU A 228 -9.82 1.78 15.28
CA LEU A 228 -9.90 3.19 14.91
C LEU A 228 -11.04 3.44 13.95
N LEU A 229 -11.73 4.56 14.10
CA LEU A 229 -12.72 5.03 13.11
C LEU A 229 -12.27 6.36 12.52
N PHE A 230 -11.93 6.36 11.24
CA PHE A 230 -11.59 7.56 10.47
C PHE A 230 -12.86 8.20 9.93
N VAL A 231 -13.13 9.44 10.31
CA VAL A 231 -14.34 10.15 9.92
C VAL A 231 -14.01 11.47 9.23
N GLY A 232 -14.70 11.79 8.15
CA GLY A 232 -14.51 13.07 7.47
C GLY A 232 -14.91 13.04 6.00
N PRO A 233 -14.93 14.20 5.31
CA PRO A 233 -15.31 14.28 3.91
C PRO A 233 -14.46 13.39 3.00
N PRO A 234 -14.94 13.05 1.80
CA PRO A 234 -14.14 12.34 0.82
C PRO A 234 -12.91 13.16 0.40
N GLY A 235 -11.81 12.49 0.09
CA GLY A 235 -10.59 13.14 -0.40
C GLY A 235 -9.71 13.83 0.66
N THR A 236 -9.97 13.61 1.96
CA THR A 236 -9.19 14.19 3.06
C THR A 236 -8.04 13.29 3.54
N GLY A 237 -7.76 12.17 2.86
CA GLY A 237 -6.57 11.35 3.13
C GLY A 237 -6.79 10.11 4.01
N LYS A 238 -8.02 9.76 4.42
CA LYS A 238 -8.30 8.61 5.31
C LYS A 238 -7.65 7.30 4.84
N THR A 239 -7.93 6.88 3.62
CA THR A 239 -7.38 5.63 3.04
C THR A 239 -5.86 5.74 2.84
N SER A 240 -5.37 6.90 2.39
CA SER A 240 -3.93 7.15 2.22
C SER A 240 -3.19 7.06 3.55
N THR A 241 -3.75 7.61 4.64
CA THR A 241 -3.16 7.52 5.98
C THR A 241 -3.13 6.07 6.50
N ALA A 242 -4.20 5.30 6.27
CA ALA A 242 -4.23 3.90 6.67
C ALA A 242 -3.18 3.06 5.91
N LYS A 243 -3.02 3.28 4.60
CA LYS A 243 -1.99 2.65 3.78
C LYS A 243 -0.58 3.08 4.23
N ALA A 244 -0.33 4.38 4.39
CA ALA A 244 0.96 4.88 4.87
C ALA A 244 1.33 4.35 6.27
N LEU A 245 0.34 4.18 7.15
CA LEU A 245 0.54 3.56 8.45
C LEU A 245 0.98 2.10 8.34
N SER A 246 0.41 1.34 7.39
CA SER A 246 0.83 -0.04 7.10
C SER A 246 2.28 -0.09 6.63
N GLY A 247 2.67 0.74 5.67
CA GLY A 247 4.07 0.85 5.23
C GLY A 247 5.02 1.24 6.37
N ARG A 248 4.61 2.17 7.24
CA ARG A 248 5.43 2.61 8.39
C ARG A 248 5.60 1.53 9.47
N LEU A 249 4.61 0.66 9.63
CA LEU A 249 4.59 -0.41 10.63
C LEU A 249 5.12 -1.73 10.08
N ASP A 250 5.46 -1.80 8.80
CA ASP A 250 5.81 -3.04 8.10
C ASP A 250 4.76 -4.14 8.30
N LEU A 251 3.48 -3.80 8.16
CA LEU A 251 2.35 -4.71 8.32
C LEU A 251 1.58 -4.86 7.01
N PRO A 252 1.16 -6.09 6.62
CA PRO A 252 0.24 -6.28 5.50
C PRO A 252 -1.03 -5.46 5.66
N PHE A 253 -1.54 -4.94 4.55
CA PHE A 253 -2.77 -4.13 4.49
C PHE A 253 -3.87 -4.90 3.80
N ILE A 254 -4.96 -5.14 4.50
CA ILE A 254 -6.14 -5.85 3.99
C ILE A 254 -7.28 -4.84 3.85
N GLU A 255 -7.60 -4.46 2.63
CA GLU A 255 -8.71 -3.54 2.34
C GLU A 255 -9.98 -4.32 2.02
N VAL A 256 -11.03 -4.07 2.79
CA VAL A 256 -12.33 -4.72 2.64
C VAL A 256 -13.25 -3.86 1.79
N LYS A 257 -13.75 -4.41 0.69
CA LYS A 257 -14.70 -3.76 -0.23
C LYS A 257 -16.14 -4.06 0.20
N LEU A 258 -16.68 -3.31 1.17
CA LEU A 258 -18.02 -3.54 1.71
C LEU A 258 -19.14 -3.51 0.68
N SER A 259 -19.01 -2.72 -0.39
CA SER A 259 -19.94 -2.68 -1.51
C SER A 259 -20.07 -4.04 -2.21
N MET A 260 -18.97 -4.79 -2.30
CA MET A 260 -18.99 -6.14 -2.87
C MET A 260 -19.63 -7.15 -1.93
N ILE A 261 -19.34 -7.05 -0.63
CA ILE A 261 -19.99 -7.91 0.39
C ILE A 261 -21.52 -7.75 0.37
N THR A 262 -22.03 -6.55 0.09
CA THR A 262 -23.47 -6.27 0.10
C THR A 262 -24.17 -6.59 -1.22
N SER A 263 -23.46 -6.68 -2.34
CA SER A 263 -24.04 -6.79 -3.69
C SER A 263 -24.12 -8.21 -4.23
N GLN A 264 -23.24 -9.12 -3.83
CA GLN A 264 -23.02 -10.36 -4.58
C GLN A 264 -24.00 -11.51 -4.30
N TYR A 265 -24.52 -11.76 -3.14
CA TYR A 265 -25.54 -12.78 -2.88
C TYR A 265 -26.13 -12.62 -1.46
N LEU A 266 -27.36 -12.24 -1.37
CA LEU A 266 -28.12 -11.97 -0.13
C LEU A 266 -28.13 -13.12 0.92
N GLY A 267 -27.68 -14.32 0.58
CA GLY A 267 -27.64 -15.47 1.48
C GLY A 267 -26.29 -15.74 2.16
N GLU A 268 -25.19 -15.31 1.56
CA GLU A 268 -23.81 -15.65 1.96
C GLU A 268 -23.06 -14.49 2.62
N THR A 269 -23.58 -13.27 2.54
CA THR A 269 -22.97 -12.03 3.05
C THR A 269 -22.46 -12.13 4.49
N ALA A 270 -23.17 -12.85 5.35
CA ALA A 270 -22.75 -13.02 6.76
C ALA A 270 -21.53 -13.95 6.87
N LYS A 271 -21.47 -15.02 6.07
CA LYS A 271 -20.31 -15.93 6.04
C LYS A 271 -19.08 -15.23 5.48
N ASN A 272 -19.26 -14.43 4.43
CA ASN A 272 -18.18 -13.68 3.80
C ASN A 272 -17.53 -12.69 4.79
N VAL A 273 -18.33 -12.03 5.61
CA VAL A 273 -17.80 -11.19 6.70
C VAL A 273 -16.94 -12.02 7.66
N ASP A 274 -17.45 -13.16 8.17
CA ASP A 274 -16.69 -13.99 9.10
C ASP A 274 -15.37 -14.46 8.48
N LYS A 275 -15.37 -14.89 7.21
CA LYS A 275 -14.17 -15.33 6.48
C LYS A 275 -13.12 -14.21 6.31
N VAL A 276 -13.53 -12.98 6.03
CA VAL A 276 -12.61 -11.83 5.97
C VAL A 276 -11.89 -11.62 7.29
N PHE A 277 -12.60 -11.73 8.42
CA PHE A 277 -11.98 -11.60 9.74
C PHE A 277 -11.08 -12.80 10.10
N GLU A 278 -11.44 -14.02 9.66
CA GLU A 278 -10.59 -15.21 9.80
C GLU A 278 -9.30 -15.07 8.97
N LEU A 279 -9.41 -14.59 7.72
CA LEU A 279 -8.25 -14.28 6.88
C LEU A 279 -7.34 -13.24 7.52
N ALA A 280 -7.91 -12.14 8.05
CA ALA A 280 -7.12 -11.13 8.75
C ALA A 280 -6.38 -11.69 9.98
N LYS A 281 -6.98 -12.62 10.72
CA LYS A 281 -6.31 -13.31 11.84
C LYS A 281 -5.21 -14.24 11.37
N ALA A 282 -5.40 -14.92 10.26
CA ALA A 282 -4.40 -15.81 9.66
C ALA A 282 -3.19 -15.02 9.12
N LEU A 283 -3.43 -13.86 8.50
CA LEU A 283 -2.38 -12.95 8.01
C LEU A 283 -1.79 -12.03 9.10
N SER A 284 -2.17 -12.22 10.36
CA SER A 284 -1.67 -11.37 11.45
C SER A 284 -0.17 -11.55 11.71
N PRO A 285 0.58 -10.50 12.06
CA PRO A 285 0.12 -9.13 12.32
C PRO A 285 -0.21 -8.36 11.05
N CYS A 286 -1.36 -7.67 10.99
CA CYS A 286 -1.82 -6.93 9.82
C CYS A 286 -2.71 -5.73 10.18
N ILE A 287 -2.98 -4.88 9.19
CA ILE A 287 -4.03 -3.85 9.25
C ILE A 287 -5.25 -4.32 8.46
N LEU A 288 -6.40 -4.41 9.12
CA LEU A 288 -7.69 -4.65 8.48
C LEU A 288 -8.40 -3.31 8.29
N PHE A 289 -8.49 -2.85 7.05
CA PHE A 289 -9.11 -1.58 6.69
C PHE A 289 -10.48 -1.81 6.05
N ILE A 290 -11.50 -1.16 6.60
CA ILE A 290 -12.88 -1.25 6.12
C ILE A 290 -13.31 0.13 5.64
N ASP A 291 -13.35 0.33 4.32
CA ASP A 291 -13.81 1.59 3.73
C ASP A 291 -15.33 1.64 3.56
N GLU A 292 -15.85 2.85 3.36
CA GLU A 292 -17.28 3.12 3.16
C GLU A 292 -18.19 2.49 4.24
N PHE A 293 -17.76 2.59 5.50
CA PHE A 293 -18.47 1.97 6.62
C PHE A 293 -19.94 2.41 6.73
N ASP A 294 -20.30 3.58 6.17
CA ASP A 294 -21.66 4.08 6.08
C ASP A 294 -22.56 3.29 5.11
N SER A 295 -21.99 2.50 4.21
CA SER A 295 -22.78 1.61 3.33
C SER A 295 -23.63 0.62 4.13
N ILE A 296 -23.14 0.22 5.32
CA ILE A 296 -23.83 -0.63 6.28
C ILE A 296 -25.03 0.08 6.90
N ALA A 297 -24.94 1.38 7.16
CA ALA A 297 -26.00 2.14 7.78
C ALA A 297 -27.20 2.30 6.86
N LYS A 298 -26.95 2.57 5.57
CA LYS A 298 -27.99 2.69 4.53
C LYS A 298 -28.84 1.44 4.40
N THR A 299 -28.28 0.28 4.70
CA THR A 299 -28.96 -1.02 4.56
C THR A 299 -29.91 -1.33 5.73
N ARG A 300 -29.78 -0.66 6.89
CA ARG A 300 -30.68 -0.85 8.05
C ARG A 300 -32.04 -0.15 7.89
N GLU A 301 -32.12 0.91 7.12
CA GLU A 301 -33.34 1.69 6.91
C GLU A 301 -34.30 1.02 5.92
N SER A 302 -33.80 0.11 5.07
CA SER A 302 -34.66 -0.64 4.13
C SER A 302 -35.27 -1.87 4.83
N ASP A 303 -36.60 -1.93 4.87
CA ASP A 303 -37.37 -3.06 5.47
C ASP A 303 -37.24 -4.39 4.69
N GLU A 304 -36.56 -4.39 3.53
CA GLU A 304 -36.64 -5.48 2.56
C GLU A 304 -35.61 -6.61 2.76
N HIS A 305 -34.56 -6.48 3.63
CA HIS A 305 -33.47 -7.45 3.63
C HIS A 305 -33.04 -7.96 5.03
N ALA A 306 -33.71 -9.03 5.51
CA ALA A 306 -33.32 -9.77 6.70
C ALA A 306 -31.89 -10.37 6.62
N ALA A 307 -31.42 -10.67 5.40
CA ALA A 307 -30.06 -11.18 5.17
C ALA A 307 -29.00 -10.08 5.45
N LEU A 308 -29.25 -8.87 4.99
CA LEU A 308 -28.36 -7.74 5.16
C LEU A 308 -28.25 -7.31 6.63
N LYS A 309 -29.38 -7.33 7.35
CA LYS A 309 -29.36 -7.12 8.83
C LYS A 309 -28.54 -8.17 9.56
N ARG A 310 -28.55 -9.42 9.09
CA ARG A 310 -27.68 -10.48 9.66
C ARG A 310 -26.19 -10.18 9.39
N ALA A 311 -25.83 -9.82 8.16
CA ALA A 311 -24.45 -9.47 7.81
C ALA A 311 -23.91 -8.30 8.64
N VAL A 312 -24.73 -7.23 8.82
CA VAL A 312 -24.37 -6.11 9.70
C VAL A 312 -24.16 -6.57 11.14
N ASN A 313 -25.03 -7.43 11.67
CA ASN A 313 -24.86 -7.93 13.02
C ASN A 313 -23.64 -8.85 13.16
N THR A 314 -23.33 -9.67 12.14
CA THR A 314 -22.11 -10.49 12.09
C THR A 314 -20.89 -9.57 12.08
N LEU A 315 -20.84 -8.57 11.20
CA LEU A 315 -19.73 -7.61 11.16
C LEU A 315 -19.51 -6.93 12.50
N LEU A 316 -20.56 -6.45 13.13
CA LEU A 316 -20.45 -5.82 14.44
C LEU A 316 -19.95 -6.79 15.53
N LYS A 317 -20.33 -8.08 15.42
CA LYS A 317 -19.83 -9.12 16.31
C LYS A 317 -18.34 -9.41 16.04
N SER A 318 -17.95 -9.54 14.79
CA SER A 318 -16.55 -9.78 14.41
C SER A 318 -15.64 -8.61 14.82
N ILE A 319 -16.14 -7.35 14.75
CA ILE A 319 -15.45 -6.17 15.30
C ILE A 319 -15.28 -6.28 16.82
N ASP A 320 -16.30 -6.77 17.55
CA ASP A 320 -16.19 -6.95 19.01
C ASP A 320 -15.15 -8.03 19.36
N GLU A 321 -14.98 -9.04 18.52
CA GLU A 321 -14.12 -10.21 18.75
C GLU A 321 -12.66 -10.01 18.33
N ILE A 322 -12.34 -9.01 17.47
CA ILE A 322 -10.97 -8.74 17.02
C ILE A 322 -10.25 -7.75 17.93
N SER A 323 -8.93 -7.89 18.07
CA SER A 323 -8.13 -7.03 18.93
C SER A 323 -6.66 -6.96 18.47
N LEU A 324 -6.05 -5.78 18.52
CA LEU A 324 -4.64 -5.59 18.27
C LEU A 324 -3.78 -6.41 19.24
N VAL A 325 -4.15 -6.44 20.51
CA VAL A 325 -3.34 -7.08 21.55
C VAL A 325 -3.43 -8.60 21.49
N ARG A 326 -4.63 -9.17 21.29
CA ARG A 326 -4.85 -10.62 21.25
C ARG A 326 -4.52 -11.23 19.87
N ASP A 327 -5.06 -10.59 18.83
CA ASP A 327 -5.09 -11.17 17.49
C ASP A 327 -4.02 -10.55 16.58
N SER A 328 -3.30 -9.52 17.07
CA SER A 328 -2.32 -8.75 16.28
C SER A 328 -2.91 -8.06 15.03
N VAL A 329 -4.20 -7.75 15.06
CA VAL A 329 -4.90 -7.08 13.96
C VAL A 329 -5.30 -5.67 14.38
N LEU A 330 -4.78 -4.66 13.68
CA LEU A 330 -5.23 -3.28 13.81
C LEU A 330 -6.43 -3.06 12.90
N LEU A 331 -7.60 -2.81 13.49
CA LEU A 331 -8.82 -2.53 12.73
C LEU A 331 -8.98 -1.03 12.50
N ILE A 332 -9.12 -0.62 11.25
CA ILE A 332 -9.41 0.77 10.87
C ILE A 332 -10.69 0.80 10.02
N GLY A 333 -11.74 1.43 10.53
CA GLY A 333 -12.94 1.75 9.73
C GLY A 333 -12.84 3.16 9.17
N ALA A 334 -13.34 3.41 7.96
CA ALA A 334 -13.43 4.75 7.38
C ALA A 334 -14.85 5.07 6.92
N THR A 335 -15.31 6.31 7.15
CA THR A 335 -16.61 6.77 6.68
C THR A 335 -16.59 8.22 6.23
N ASN A 336 -17.30 8.48 5.14
CA ASN A 336 -17.55 9.82 4.64
C ASN A 336 -18.85 10.44 5.23
N HIS A 337 -19.69 9.61 5.84
CA HIS A 337 -21.00 10.00 6.35
C HIS A 337 -21.22 9.57 7.82
N PRO A 338 -20.45 10.12 8.77
CA PRO A 338 -20.52 9.72 10.18
C PRO A 338 -21.92 9.87 10.79
N GLN A 339 -22.74 10.81 10.27
CA GLN A 339 -24.12 11.02 10.71
C GLN A 339 -25.06 9.86 10.39
N LEU A 340 -24.69 8.97 9.46
CA LEU A 340 -25.47 7.77 9.13
C LEU A 340 -25.20 6.60 10.06
N LEU A 341 -24.09 6.64 10.81
CA LEU A 341 -23.68 5.56 11.70
C LEU A 341 -24.53 5.58 13.00
N ASP A 342 -25.03 4.43 13.38
CA ASP A 342 -25.76 4.30 14.62
C ASP A 342 -24.82 4.23 15.86
N ARG A 343 -25.40 4.38 17.05
CA ARG A 343 -24.65 4.33 18.32
C ARG A 343 -23.97 2.99 18.58
N ALA A 344 -24.44 1.92 17.96
CA ALA A 344 -23.86 0.59 18.15
C ALA A 344 -22.51 0.47 17.43
N VAL A 345 -22.36 1.14 16.29
CA VAL A 345 -21.07 1.25 15.58
C VAL A 345 -20.08 2.06 16.41
N TRP A 346 -20.46 3.27 16.81
CA TRP A 346 -19.58 4.20 17.55
C TRP A 346 -18.94 3.59 18.81
N ARG A 347 -19.65 2.70 19.49
CA ARG A 347 -19.19 2.08 20.75
C ARG A 347 -18.16 0.97 20.55
N ARG A 348 -17.88 0.58 19.33
CA ARG A 348 -16.98 -0.53 19.01
C ARG A 348 -15.59 -0.09 18.62
N PHE A 349 -15.46 1.18 18.34
CA PHE A 349 -14.17 1.79 18.06
C PHE A 349 -13.63 2.46 19.32
N ASP A 350 -12.35 2.26 19.58
CA ASP A 350 -11.69 2.78 20.78
C ASP A 350 -11.38 4.27 20.61
N GLU A 351 -10.98 4.65 19.39
CA GLU A 351 -10.63 6.02 19.03
C GLU A 351 -11.32 6.44 17.74
N ILE A 352 -11.67 7.73 17.69
CA ILE A 352 -12.27 8.37 16.52
C ILE A 352 -11.32 9.44 16.04
N VAL A 353 -10.79 9.28 14.82
CA VAL A 353 -9.86 10.20 14.21
C VAL A 353 -10.61 11.03 13.17
N GLU A 354 -10.71 12.33 13.41
CA GLU A 354 -11.37 13.25 12.48
C GLU A 354 -10.41 13.68 11.36
N PHE A 355 -10.88 13.62 10.13
CA PHE A 355 -10.20 14.10 8.93
C PHE A 355 -10.98 15.29 8.37
N PRO A 356 -10.76 16.51 8.88
CA PRO A 356 -11.45 17.70 8.39
C PRO A 356 -11.05 18.05 6.96
N ALA A 357 -11.84 18.89 6.30
CA ALA A 357 -11.36 19.55 5.09
C ALA A 357 -10.12 20.40 5.44
N PRO A 358 -9.08 20.42 4.59
CA PRO A 358 -7.84 21.12 4.89
C PRO A 358 -8.09 22.62 4.99
N ASP A 359 -7.54 23.26 6.00
CA ASP A 359 -7.46 24.71 6.12
C ASP A 359 -6.42 25.30 5.14
N GLU A 360 -6.20 26.60 5.19
CA GLU A 360 -5.31 27.30 4.26
C GLU A 360 -3.85 26.82 4.41
N GLU A 361 -3.36 26.69 5.65
CA GLU A 361 -2.00 26.21 5.93
C GLU A 361 -1.80 24.77 5.44
N MET A 362 -2.75 23.87 5.76
CA MET A 362 -2.70 22.50 5.27
C MET A 362 -2.77 22.42 3.74
N ARG A 363 -3.52 23.30 3.06
CA ARG A 363 -3.53 23.29 1.59
C ARG A 363 -2.20 23.74 0.99
N ALA A 364 -1.53 24.72 1.60
CA ALA A 364 -0.19 25.12 1.19
C ALA A 364 0.80 23.95 1.35
N ASP A 365 0.81 23.30 2.51
CA ASP A 365 1.64 22.11 2.78
C ASP A 365 1.35 20.97 1.78
N ILE A 366 0.06 20.73 1.45
CA ILE A 366 -0.32 19.73 0.45
C ILE A 366 0.26 20.09 -0.91
N PHE A 367 0.20 21.36 -1.33
CA PHE A 367 0.83 21.78 -2.59
C PHE A 367 2.33 21.55 -2.58
N GLU A 368 3.04 21.86 -1.50
CA GLU A 368 4.48 21.60 -1.38
C GLU A 368 4.80 20.11 -1.54
N ILE A 369 4.02 19.24 -0.90
CA ILE A 369 4.21 17.78 -0.97
C ILE A 369 3.92 17.26 -2.38
N ILE A 370 2.76 17.60 -2.97
CA ILE A 370 2.38 17.01 -4.26
C ILE A 370 3.17 17.55 -5.44
N THR A 371 3.84 18.70 -5.28
CA THR A 371 4.73 19.27 -6.29
C THR A 371 6.19 18.91 -6.06
N HIS A 372 6.47 18.13 -5.00
CA HIS A 372 7.84 17.71 -4.71
C HIS A 372 8.45 16.98 -5.92
N GLY A 373 9.62 17.42 -6.37
CA GLY A 373 10.30 16.86 -7.55
C GLY A 373 9.85 17.44 -8.91
N ILE A 374 8.92 18.40 -8.91
CA ILE A 374 8.52 19.14 -10.12
C ILE A 374 9.13 20.54 -10.05
N GLU A 375 9.87 20.94 -11.08
CA GLU A 375 10.38 22.32 -11.20
C GLU A 375 9.23 23.25 -11.63
N ILE A 376 8.90 24.20 -10.76
CA ILE A 376 7.83 25.19 -10.99
C ILE A 376 8.43 26.59 -10.89
N GLU A 377 8.32 27.38 -11.94
CA GLU A 377 8.78 28.77 -11.95
C GLU A 377 7.88 29.65 -11.08
N ASP A 378 8.50 30.43 -10.19
CA ASP A 378 7.83 31.37 -9.28
C ASP A 378 6.78 30.69 -8.36
N PHE A 379 7.04 29.44 -7.90
CA PHE A 379 6.11 28.67 -7.06
C PHE A 379 5.79 29.38 -5.74
N ASP A 380 4.51 29.63 -5.49
CA ASP A 380 3.95 30.24 -4.28
C ASP A 380 2.75 29.38 -3.80
N PRO A 381 3.00 28.45 -2.84
CA PRO A 381 1.95 27.57 -2.32
C PRO A 381 0.88 28.34 -1.52
N ASP A 382 1.26 29.45 -0.84
CA ASP A 382 0.30 30.26 -0.07
C ASP A 382 -0.72 30.94 -0.98
N GLU A 383 -0.29 31.49 -2.14
CA GLU A 383 -1.21 32.04 -3.14
C GLU A 383 -2.18 30.98 -3.66
N LEU A 384 -1.70 29.74 -3.90
CA LEU A 384 -2.55 28.64 -4.36
C LEU A 384 -3.53 28.21 -3.28
N ALA A 385 -3.09 28.17 -2.01
CA ALA A 385 -3.94 27.82 -0.89
C ALA A 385 -5.09 28.82 -0.70
N ASP A 386 -4.82 30.13 -0.82
CA ASP A 386 -5.87 31.18 -0.77
C ASP A 386 -6.94 30.97 -1.87
N LYS A 387 -6.50 30.61 -3.09
CA LYS A 387 -7.38 30.40 -4.25
C LYS A 387 -8.15 29.07 -4.22
N THR A 388 -7.83 28.14 -3.32
CA THR A 388 -8.41 26.80 -3.28
C THR A 388 -9.23 26.54 -2.02
N GLU A 389 -9.88 27.57 -1.47
CA GLU A 389 -10.77 27.43 -0.32
C GLU A 389 -11.84 26.34 -0.55
N GLY A 390 -11.97 25.40 0.40
CA GLY A 390 -12.95 24.33 0.35
C GLY A 390 -12.61 23.17 -0.61
N LEU A 391 -11.40 23.13 -1.18
CA LEU A 391 -10.90 22.00 -1.92
C LEU A 391 -10.21 21.00 -0.96
N THR A 392 -10.36 19.72 -1.27
CA THR A 392 -9.73 18.61 -0.51
C THR A 392 -8.37 18.23 -1.11
N GLY A 393 -7.58 17.43 -0.41
CA GLY A 393 -6.28 16.96 -0.91
C GLY A 393 -6.40 16.22 -2.26
N SER A 394 -7.46 15.46 -2.47
CA SER A 394 -7.71 14.82 -3.77
C SER A 394 -8.05 15.83 -4.86
N ASP A 395 -8.76 16.91 -4.54
CA ASP A 395 -9.06 17.97 -5.49
C ASP A 395 -7.77 18.71 -5.91
N LEU A 396 -6.86 19.00 -4.95
CA LEU A 396 -5.58 19.65 -5.23
C LEU A 396 -4.68 18.78 -6.13
N ARG A 397 -4.66 17.46 -5.93
CA ARG A 397 -3.96 16.53 -6.84
C ARG A 397 -4.56 16.55 -8.25
N LEU A 398 -5.88 16.69 -8.38
CA LEU A 398 -6.54 16.84 -9.68
C LEU A 398 -6.17 18.14 -10.36
N VAL A 399 -6.07 19.26 -9.61
CA VAL A 399 -5.60 20.55 -10.11
C VAL A 399 -4.16 20.43 -10.66
N LEU A 400 -3.24 19.85 -9.89
CA LEU A 400 -1.86 19.63 -10.33
C LEU A 400 -1.82 18.79 -11.61
N ARG A 401 -2.55 17.66 -11.64
CA ARG A 401 -2.63 16.81 -12.85
C ARG A 401 -3.11 17.59 -14.07
N GLU A 402 -4.09 18.45 -13.90
CA GLU A 402 -4.60 19.30 -15.01
C GLU A 402 -3.54 20.30 -15.48
N ALA A 403 -2.83 20.95 -14.55
CA ALA A 403 -1.76 21.88 -14.90
C ALA A 403 -0.66 21.19 -15.71
N VAL A 404 -0.21 20.00 -15.24
CA VAL A 404 0.79 19.18 -15.95
C VAL A 404 0.31 18.80 -17.36
N LEU A 405 -0.90 18.30 -17.51
CA LEU A 405 -1.46 17.89 -18.80
C LEU A 405 -1.60 19.09 -19.77
N ASN A 406 -1.97 20.26 -19.25
CA ASN A 406 -2.07 21.48 -20.06
C ASN A 406 -0.69 21.96 -20.54
N ALA A 407 0.33 21.91 -19.69
CA ALA A 407 1.72 22.23 -20.07
C ALA A 407 2.24 21.27 -21.17
N LEU A 408 2.01 19.97 -20.98
CA LEU A 408 2.38 18.95 -21.98
C LEU A 408 1.64 19.14 -23.31
N THR A 409 0.37 19.56 -23.29
CA THR A 409 -0.38 19.90 -24.52
C THR A 409 0.24 21.09 -25.27
N GLY A 410 0.92 21.98 -24.53
CA GLY A 410 1.71 23.08 -25.07
C GLY A 410 3.16 22.74 -25.38
N ASP A 411 3.52 21.43 -25.45
CA ASP A 411 4.91 20.95 -25.66
C ASP A 411 5.91 21.48 -24.60
N ARG A 412 5.44 21.72 -23.36
CA ARG A 412 6.28 22.15 -22.22
C ARG A 412 6.32 21.08 -21.15
N THR A 413 7.48 20.85 -20.56
CA THR A 413 7.70 19.97 -19.40
C THR A 413 7.91 20.74 -18.10
N GLU A 414 8.15 22.03 -18.19
CA GLU A 414 8.29 22.96 -17.06
C GLU A 414 6.93 23.59 -16.74
N LEU A 415 6.61 23.67 -15.46
CA LEU A 415 5.40 24.34 -14.97
C LEU A 415 5.74 25.75 -14.49
N THR A 416 4.75 26.62 -14.53
CA THR A 416 4.77 27.94 -13.92
C THR A 416 3.66 28.05 -12.87
N GLN A 417 3.79 28.98 -11.94
CA GLN A 417 2.70 29.33 -11.01
C GLN A 417 1.38 29.61 -11.74
N GLN A 418 1.47 30.28 -12.90
CA GLN A 418 0.27 30.63 -13.68
C GLN A 418 -0.45 29.38 -14.24
N ASP A 419 0.28 28.33 -14.62
CA ASP A 419 -0.32 27.07 -15.08
C ASP A 419 -1.19 26.43 -13.96
N LEU A 420 -0.72 26.50 -12.70
CA LEU A 420 -1.47 26.01 -11.54
C LEU A 420 -2.69 26.88 -11.25
N VAL A 421 -2.55 28.22 -11.28
CA VAL A 421 -3.66 29.14 -11.09
C VAL A 421 -4.74 28.94 -12.15
N ASP A 422 -4.36 28.81 -13.42
CA ASP A 422 -5.30 28.55 -14.51
C ASP A 422 -6.03 27.21 -14.35
N ALA A 423 -5.32 26.18 -13.83
CA ALA A 423 -5.91 24.88 -13.53
C ALA A 423 -6.91 24.95 -12.37
N VAL A 424 -6.63 25.75 -11.33
CA VAL A 424 -7.57 26.00 -10.22
C VAL A 424 -8.85 26.62 -10.76
N GLU A 425 -8.76 27.71 -11.56
CA GLU A 425 -9.93 28.37 -12.15
C GLU A 425 -10.77 27.40 -13.00
N ASN A 426 -10.12 26.55 -13.79
CA ASN A 426 -10.80 25.57 -14.63
C ASN A 426 -11.48 24.48 -13.79
N PHE A 427 -10.83 24.03 -12.72
CA PHE A 427 -11.40 23.08 -11.79
C PHE A 427 -12.66 23.62 -11.12
N GLU A 428 -12.63 24.85 -10.61
CA GLU A 428 -13.79 25.51 -10.00
C GLU A 428 -14.95 25.69 -10.99
N LYS A 429 -14.65 26.12 -12.21
CA LYS A 429 -15.69 26.26 -13.25
C LYS A 429 -16.41 24.93 -13.49
N ARG A 430 -15.69 23.81 -13.53
CA ARG A 430 -16.27 22.46 -13.70
C ARG A 430 -17.04 21.99 -12.48
N LYS A 431 -16.55 22.29 -11.28
CA LYS A 431 -17.23 21.95 -10.02
C LYS A 431 -18.59 22.66 -9.95
N ASN A 432 -18.62 23.96 -10.24
CA ASN A 432 -19.84 24.77 -10.26
C ASN A 432 -20.85 24.27 -11.31
N LEU A 433 -20.39 23.82 -12.50
CA LEU A 433 -21.29 23.27 -13.52
C LEU A 433 -21.94 21.96 -13.06
N LYS A 434 -21.19 21.09 -12.39
CA LYS A 434 -21.75 19.83 -11.85
C LYS A 434 -22.78 20.08 -10.74
N GLU A 435 -22.56 21.08 -9.90
CA GLU A 435 -23.52 21.45 -8.85
C GLU A 435 -24.83 22.02 -9.43
N VAL A 436 -24.76 22.78 -10.51
CA VAL A 436 -25.94 23.30 -11.21
C VAL A 436 -26.76 22.16 -11.85
N ASP A 437 -26.10 21.23 -12.54
CA ASP A 437 -26.77 20.06 -13.14
C ASP A 437 -27.49 19.19 -12.09
N MET A 438 -26.86 18.96 -10.92
CA MET A 438 -27.50 18.21 -9.83
C MET A 438 -28.71 18.94 -9.24
N MET A 439 -28.70 20.28 -9.16
CA MET A 439 -29.83 21.05 -8.67
C MET A 439 -31.00 21.08 -9.65
N GLU A 440 -30.74 20.93 -10.97
CA GLU A 440 -31.81 20.86 -11.97
C GLU A 440 -32.49 19.48 -11.99
N GLU A 441 -31.75 18.37 -11.70
CA GLU A 441 -32.32 17.03 -11.62
C GLU A 441 -33.20 16.83 -10.37
N ASP A 442 -32.92 17.51 -9.26
CA ASP A 442 -33.72 17.47 -8.02
C ASP A 442 -34.94 18.39 -8.02
N SER A 443 -35.17 19.16 -9.09
CA SER A 443 -36.39 19.98 -9.21
C SER A 443 -37.58 19.11 -9.58
N PRO A 444 -38.64 19.01 -8.75
CA PRO A 444 -39.84 18.28 -9.09
C PRO A 444 -40.48 18.88 -10.34
N ILE A 445 -40.59 18.11 -11.40
CA ILE A 445 -41.32 18.44 -12.63
C ILE A 445 -42.73 18.91 -12.20
N ALA A 446 -42.95 20.21 -12.30
CA ALA A 446 -44.31 20.78 -12.12
C ALA A 446 -45.22 20.16 -13.18
N GLY A 447 -46.07 19.25 -12.74
CA GLY A 447 -47.02 18.57 -13.59
C GLY A 447 -47.88 19.56 -14.36
N GLU A 448 -47.81 19.55 -15.67
CA GLU A 448 -48.79 20.14 -16.56
C GLU A 448 -50.14 19.47 -16.29
N SER A 449 -51.04 20.22 -15.70
CA SER A 449 -52.45 19.92 -15.61
C SER A 449 -53.11 20.20 -16.95
N ASP A 450 -53.10 19.24 -17.86
CA ASP A 450 -53.99 19.28 -19.01
C ASP A 450 -55.43 18.97 -18.55
N GLY A 451 -56.20 20.02 -18.46
CA GLY A 451 -57.64 19.97 -18.33
C GLY A 451 -58.26 19.45 -19.61
N HIS A 452 -58.72 18.21 -19.58
CA HIS A 452 -59.71 17.75 -20.57
C HIS A 452 -61.09 17.72 -19.94
N ASP A 453 -61.85 18.80 -20.20
CA ASP A 453 -63.32 18.85 -20.18
C ASP A 453 -63.86 17.82 -21.17
N HIS A 454 -64.49 16.78 -20.70
CA HIS A 454 -65.47 16.00 -21.50
C HIS A 454 -66.86 16.11 -20.92
N ASP A 455 -67.58 17.06 -21.49
CA ASP A 455 -69.03 17.16 -21.49
C ASP A 455 -69.62 15.91 -22.15
N HIS A 456 -70.42 15.12 -21.46
CA HIS A 456 -71.42 14.19 -22.04
C HIS A 456 -72.75 14.31 -21.30
N SER A 457 -73.56 15.12 -21.92
CA SER A 457 -75.01 15.15 -21.73
C SER A 457 -75.68 13.97 -22.38
N GLN A 458 -76.62 13.38 -21.62
CA GLN A 458 -77.94 12.80 -22.03
C GLN A 458 -78.01 11.60 -22.98
N SER A 459 -78.70 10.55 -22.60
CA SER A 459 -80.13 10.27 -22.70
C SER A 459 -80.39 8.78 -22.41
N ALA A 460 -81.29 8.52 -21.51
CA ALA A 460 -82.60 7.90 -21.63
C ALA A 460 -82.72 6.68 -22.60
N ASP A 461 -82.88 5.50 -22.09
CA ASP A 461 -84.00 4.63 -21.89
C ASP A 461 -83.68 3.42 -21.04
#